data_0e45d6f5a739312cbf9a19a15589e4dd
#
_entry.id   0e45d6f5a739312cbf9a19a15589e4dd
#
_cell.length_a   1.000
_cell.length_b   1.000
_cell.length_c   1.000
_cell.angle_alpha   90.00
_cell.angle_beta   90.00
_cell.angle_gamma   90.00
#
_symmetry.space_group_name_H-M   'P 1'
#
loop_
_entity.id
_entity.type
_entity.pdbx_description
1 polymer ?
#
loop_
_entity_poly.entity_id
_entity_poly.type
_entity_poly.pdbx_seq_one_letter_code
_entity_poly.pdbx_strand_id
1 'polypeptide(L)'
;LARLYAADAVLLIATILSDREIVEFLQLTKHLNMTALIEVHTLAELDRVLALPGVELVGINNRNLQDFTVDLQTTQRLLNQRREQIDSRGITIVSESGLSSPADLSFVAQAGATAVLVGESLVKHKQPDLEQAVKHLLSIQA
;
A
#
# COMPACT_ATOMS: atom_id res chain seq x y z
N LEU A 1 -20.52 5.81 5.08
CA LEU A 1 -20.96 4.51 4.51
C LEU A 1 -20.00 3.38 4.89
N ALA A 2 -18.68 3.48 4.66
CA ALA A 2 -17.71 2.40 4.92
C ALA A 2 -17.89 1.77 6.33
N ARG A 3 -17.96 2.60 7.37
CA ARG A 3 -18.16 2.12 8.75
C ARG A 3 -19.50 1.40 8.97
N LEU A 4 -20.56 1.81 8.29
CA LEU A 4 -21.86 1.13 8.35
C LEU A 4 -21.81 -0.29 7.76
N TYR A 5 -20.90 -0.54 6.84
CA TYR A 5 -20.64 -1.85 6.26
C TYR A 5 -19.49 -2.58 6.97
N ALA A 6 -19.17 -2.20 8.19
CA ALA A 6 -18.15 -2.80 9.06
C ALA A 6 -16.73 -2.79 8.48
N ALA A 7 -16.39 -1.80 7.63
CA ALA A 7 -15.02 -1.65 7.17
C ALA A 7 -14.10 -1.24 8.33
N ASP A 8 -12.90 -1.83 8.39
CA ASP A 8 -11.86 -1.51 9.35
C ASP A 8 -10.87 -0.47 8.79
N ALA A 9 -10.79 -0.34 7.47
CA ALA A 9 -9.94 0.62 6.79
C ALA A 9 -10.60 1.21 5.54
N VAL A 10 -10.07 2.34 5.08
CA VAL A 10 -10.44 3.00 3.81
C VAL A 10 -9.20 3.38 3.03
N LEU A 11 -9.32 3.36 1.70
CA LEU A 11 -8.27 3.82 0.79
C LEU A 11 -8.46 5.30 0.48
N LEU A 12 -7.39 6.09 0.64
CA LEU A 12 -7.29 7.49 0.25
C LEU A 12 -6.22 7.63 -0.84
N ILE A 13 -6.60 8.06 -2.03
CA ILE A 13 -5.67 8.15 -3.16
C ILE A 13 -5.09 9.57 -3.22
N ALA A 14 -3.79 9.70 -2.94
CA ALA A 14 -3.11 10.98 -2.86
C ALA A 14 -3.15 11.78 -4.18
N THR A 15 -3.16 11.11 -5.33
CA THR A 15 -3.22 11.75 -6.65
C THR A 15 -4.47 12.62 -6.85
N ILE A 16 -5.60 12.23 -6.25
CA ILE A 16 -6.90 12.89 -6.48
C ILE A 16 -7.38 13.72 -5.28
N LEU A 17 -6.70 13.61 -4.14
CA LEU A 17 -7.06 14.33 -2.92
C LEU A 17 -6.07 15.46 -2.64
N SER A 18 -6.58 16.59 -2.19
CA SER A 18 -5.76 17.67 -1.63
C SER A 18 -5.25 17.30 -0.22
N ASP A 19 -4.21 17.96 0.24
CA ASP A 19 -3.65 17.77 1.58
C ASP A 19 -4.69 18.01 2.67
N ARG A 20 -5.53 19.03 2.49
CA ARG A 20 -6.63 19.34 3.42
C ARG A 20 -7.62 18.18 3.50
N GLU A 21 -8.04 17.62 2.37
CA GLU A 21 -8.99 16.50 2.33
C GLU A 21 -8.38 15.26 2.98
N ILE A 22 -7.09 14.96 2.72
CA ILE A 22 -6.41 13.84 3.37
C ILE A 22 -6.42 14.01 4.89
N VAL A 23 -6.08 15.20 5.41
CA VAL A 23 -6.06 15.46 6.85
C VAL A 23 -7.48 15.37 7.44
N GLU A 24 -8.50 15.91 6.78
CA GLU A 24 -9.90 15.79 7.22
C GLU A 24 -10.36 14.32 7.26
N PHE A 25 -9.99 13.52 6.24
CA PHE A 25 -10.33 12.08 6.22
C PHE A 25 -9.54 11.28 7.27
N LEU A 26 -8.27 11.59 7.52
CA LEU A 26 -7.49 10.97 8.60
C LEU A 26 -8.15 11.19 9.97
N GLN A 27 -8.61 12.41 10.24
CA GLN A 27 -9.32 12.73 11.48
C GLN A 27 -10.65 11.98 11.57
N LEU A 28 -11.41 11.96 10.48
CA LEU A 28 -12.69 11.26 10.42
C LEU A 28 -12.55 9.75 10.61
N THR A 29 -11.60 9.11 9.93
CA THR A 29 -11.35 7.67 10.06
C THR A 29 -10.93 7.30 11.47
N LYS A 30 -10.06 8.09 12.08
CA LYS A 30 -9.66 7.92 13.49
C LYS A 30 -10.85 8.03 14.44
N HIS A 31 -11.73 9.02 14.24
CA HIS A 31 -12.95 9.19 15.05
C HIS A 31 -13.89 7.98 14.90
N LEU A 32 -13.91 7.35 13.74
CA LEU A 32 -14.75 6.18 13.45
C LEU A 32 -14.07 4.83 13.80
N ASN A 33 -12.91 4.84 14.46
CA ASN A 33 -12.08 3.67 14.75
C ASN A 33 -11.81 2.85 13.47
N MET A 34 -11.37 3.54 12.43
CA MET A 34 -10.93 2.96 11.16
C MET A 34 -9.52 3.44 10.84
N THR A 35 -8.80 2.70 10.03
CA THR A 35 -7.48 3.09 9.51
C THR A 35 -7.60 3.66 8.09
N ALA A 36 -6.82 4.67 7.77
CA ALA A 36 -6.69 5.17 6.40
C ALA A 36 -5.39 4.65 5.76
N LEU A 37 -5.51 3.93 4.65
CA LEU A 37 -4.40 3.57 3.77
C LEU A 37 -4.28 4.68 2.72
N ILE A 38 -3.15 5.42 2.72
CA ILE A 38 -2.92 6.52 1.78
C ILE A 38 -2.07 6.02 0.63
N GLU A 39 -2.67 5.89 -0.55
CA GLU A 39 -2.00 5.41 -1.75
C GLU A 39 -1.19 6.51 -2.43
N VAL A 40 0.06 6.21 -2.78
CA VAL A 40 0.99 7.06 -3.52
C VAL A 40 1.63 6.28 -4.67
N HIS A 41 2.02 7.01 -5.76
CA HIS A 41 2.66 6.43 -6.94
C HIS A 41 4.02 7.06 -7.22
N THR A 42 4.23 8.28 -6.77
CA THR A 42 5.42 9.09 -7.07
C THR A 42 6.13 9.56 -5.80
N LEU A 43 7.40 9.92 -5.97
CA LEU A 43 8.17 10.49 -4.86
C LEU A 43 7.55 11.81 -4.37
N ALA A 44 7.04 12.64 -5.28
CA ALA A 44 6.40 13.90 -4.92
C ALA A 44 5.13 13.69 -4.08
N GLU A 45 4.33 12.67 -4.41
CA GLU A 45 3.16 12.30 -3.60
C GLU A 45 3.57 11.75 -2.23
N LEU A 46 4.61 10.89 -2.20
CA LEU A 46 5.14 10.38 -0.93
C LEU A 46 5.65 11.51 -0.03
N ASP A 47 6.43 12.45 -0.57
CA ASP A 47 6.92 13.61 0.17
C ASP A 47 5.79 14.45 0.75
N ARG A 48 4.76 14.70 -0.07
CA ARG A 48 3.57 15.43 0.34
C ARG A 48 2.85 14.71 1.49
N VAL A 49 2.61 13.42 1.36
CA VAL A 49 1.94 12.59 2.38
C VAL A 49 2.77 12.50 3.65
N LEU A 50 4.08 12.31 3.53
CA LEU A 50 4.98 12.26 4.69
C LEU A 50 5.07 13.60 5.44
N ALA A 51 4.69 14.73 4.84
CA ALA A 51 4.62 16.01 5.53
C ALA A 51 3.34 16.19 6.37
N LEU A 52 2.30 15.38 6.13
CA LEU A 52 1.00 15.49 6.80
C LEU A 52 1.03 14.89 8.22
N PRO A 53 0.27 15.46 9.17
CA PRO A 53 0.11 14.90 10.50
C PRO A 53 -0.84 13.68 10.47
N GLY A 54 -0.58 12.70 11.35
CA GLY A 54 -1.48 11.57 11.57
C GLY A 54 -1.41 10.46 10.52
N VAL A 55 -0.44 10.50 9.62
CA VAL A 55 -0.18 9.43 8.65
C VAL A 55 0.50 8.26 9.37
N GLU A 56 -0.11 7.09 9.33
CA GLU A 56 0.36 5.86 9.98
C GLU A 56 0.54 4.70 8.97
N LEU A 57 -0.18 4.74 7.84
CA LEU A 57 -0.19 3.66 6.85
C LEU A 57 -0.15 4.26 5.43
N VAL A 58 0.87 3.90 4.66
CA VAL A 58 1.07 4.37 3.28
C VAL A 58 1.17 3.19 2.34
N GLY A 59 0.39 3.23 1.26
CA GLY A 59 0.41 2.29 0.16
C GLY A 59 1.28 2.83 -0.98
N ILE A 60 2.24 2.04 -1.43
CA ILE A 60 3.00 2.36 -2.66
C ILE A 60 2.42 1.50 -3.77
N ASN A 61 1.71 2.13 -4.70
CA ASN A 61 1.13 1.44 -5.83
C ASN A 61 2.13 1.33 -6.99
N ASN A 62 2.54 0.09 -7.30
CA ASN A 62 3.46 -0.22 -8.39
C ASN A 62 2.82 -0.11 -9.77
N ARG A 63 1.50 0.10 -9.85
CA ARG A 63 0.78 0.32 -11.10
C ARG A 63 0.70 1.80 -11.43
N ASN A 64 1.22 2.17 -12.59
CA ASN A 64 1.00 3.49 -13.16
C ASN A 64 -0.48 3.61 -13.60
N LEU A 65 -1.20 4.61 -13.10
CA LEU A 65 -2.61 4.80 -13.42
C LEU A 65 -2.87 5.42 -14.80
N GLN A 66 -1.82 5.89 -15.50
CA GLN A 66 -1.95 6.49 -16.84
C GLN A 66 -1.92 5.43 -17.95
N ASP A 67 -1.03 4.45 -17.85
CA ASP A 67 -0.79 3.42 -18.87
C ASP A 67 -0.98 1.99 -18.36
N PHE A 68 -1.31 1.82 -17.07
CA PHE A 68 -1.50 0.56 -16.36
C PHE A 68 -0.28 -0.37 -16.34
N THR A 69 0.92 0.14 -16.68
CA THR A 69 2.15 -0.62 -16.50
C THR A 69 2.43 -0.86 -15.02
N VAL A 70 3.09 -1.99 -14.72
CA VAL A 70 3.44 -2.38 -13.34
C VAL A 70 4.95 -2.49 -13.24
N ASP A 71 5.53 -1.82 -12.24
CA ASP A 71 6.96 -1.85 -11.95
C ASP A 71 7.21 -1.93 -10.43
N LEU A 72 7.60 -3.11 -9.93
CA LEU A 72 7.90 -3.33 -8.50
C LEU A 72 9.08 -2.48 -8.00
N GLN A 73 9.95 -2.02 -8.90
CA GLN A 73 11.04 -1.10 -8.54
C GLN A 73 10.50 0.23 -8.00
N THR A 74 9.23 0.57 -8.26
CA THR A 74 8.61 1.76 -7.69
C THR A 74 8.65 1.72 -6.16
N THR A 75 8.22 0.61 -5.54
CA THR A 75 8.33 0.44 -4.07
C THR A 75 9.77 0.60 -3.60
N GLN A 76 10.72 -0.10 -4.22
CA GLN A 76 12.14 -0.03 -3.84
C GLN A 76 12.70 1.39 -3.98
N ARG A 77 12.44 2.06 -5.10
CA ARG A 77 12.94 3.41 -5.39
C ARG A 77 12.42 4.45 -4.39
N LEU A 78 11.14 4.42 -4.05
CA LEU A 78 10.54 5.36 -3.12
C LEU A 78 11.07 5.13 -1.70
N LEU A 79 11.12 3.87 -1.27
CA LEU A 79 11.61 3.51 0.06
C LEU A 79 13.08 3.86 0.25
N ASN A 80 13.95 3.58 -0.72
CA ASN A 80 15.37 3.92 -0.64
C ASN A 80 15.60 5.42 -0.44
N GLN A 81 14.72 6.27 -0.97
CA GLN A 81 14.86 7.72 -0.87
C GLN A 81 14.26 8.31 0.40
N ARG A 82 13.37 7.60 1.09
CA ARG A 82 12.64 8.13 2.27
C ARG A 82 12.67 7.22 3.50
N ARG A 83 13.57 6.23 3.49
CA ARG A 83 13.71 5.23 4.56
C ARG A 83 13.76 5.87 5.95
N GLU A 84 14.71 6.75 6.18
CA GLU A 84 14.91 7.38 7.49
C GLU A 84 13.67 8.13 7.98
N GLN A 85 12.98 8.83 7.08
CA GLN A 85 11.78 9.58 7.41
C GLN A 85 10.61 8.66 7.75
N ILE A 86 10.45 7.55 7.03
CA ILE A 86 9.42 6.54 7.27
C ILE A 86 9.67 5.85 8.61
N ASP A 87 10.89 5.36 8.83
CA ASP A 87 11.27 4.62 10.03
C ASP A 87 11.18 5.49 11.28
N SER A 88 11.65 6.75 11.22
CA SER A 88 11.59 7.69 12.36
C SER A 88 10.16 8.01 12.80
N ARG A 89 9.19 7.90 11.91
CA ARG A 89 7.76 8.13 12.19
C ARG A 89 6.97 6.85 12.47
N GLY A 90 7.60 5.68 12.34
CA GLY A 90 6.93 4.39 12.52
C GLY A 90 5.82 4.12 11.51
N ILE A 91 5.94 4.64 10.28
CA ILE A 91 4.92 4.48 9.24
C ILE A 91 5.00 3.08 8.66
N THR A 92 3.87 2.39 8.63
CA THR A 92 3.75 1.09 7.97
C THR A 92 3.62 1.28 6.46
N ILE A 93 4.41 0.52 5.70
CA ILE A 93 4.38 0.56 4.23
C ILE A 93 3.73 -0.70 3.67
N VAL A 94 2.75 -0.48 2.80
CA VAL A 94 2.06 -1.51 2.01
C VAL A 94 2.52 -1.40 0.57
N SER A 95 3.09 -2.48 -0.01
CA SER A 95 3.34 -2.53 -1.46
C SER A 95 2.12 -3.08 -2.17
N GLU A 96 1.67 -2.40 -3.22
CA GLU A 96 0.41 -2.68 -3.91
C GLU A 96 0.63 -2.90 -5.40
N SER A 97 -0.16 -3.77 -5.99
CA SER A 97 -0.15 -4.15 -7.41
C SER A 97 1.11 -4.91 -7.87
N GLY A 98 0.92 -5.82 -8.82
CA GLY A 98 2.00 -6.55 -9.49
C GLY A 98 2.60 -7.72 -8.70
N LEU A 99 2.05 -8.04 -7.54
CA LEU A 99 2.53 -9.11 -6.68
C LEU A 99 1.84 -10.42 -7.05
N SER A 100 2.59 -11.35 -7.64
CA SER A 100 2.05 -12.60 -8.17
C SER A 100 2.85 -13.86 -7.81
N SER A 101 4.04 -13.69 -7.28
CA SER A 101 4.95 -14.79 -6.93
C SER A 101 5.63 -14.56 -5.57
N PRO A 102 6.15 -15.63 -4.93
CA PRO A 102 6.98 -15.49 -3.72
C PRO A 102 8.21 -14.60 -3.93
N ALA A 103 8.78 -14.59 -5.14
CA ALA A 103 9.91 -13.73 -5.47
C ALA A 103 9.55 -12.24 -5.43
N ASP A 104 8.34 -11.88 -5.92
CA ASP A 104 7.84 -10.50 -5.84
C ASP A 104 7.68 -10.04 -4.40
N LEU A 105 7.13 -10.91 -3.54
CA LEU A 105 6.98 -10.64 -2.10
C LEU A 105 8.34 -10.46 -1.42
N SER A 106 9.29 -11.35 -1.72
CA SER A 106 10.65 -11.25 -1.19
C SER A 106 11.33 -9.94 -1.64
N PHE A 107 11.13 -9.55 -2.89
CA PHE A 107 11.70 -8.32 -3.45
C PHE A 107 11.18 -7.07 -2.70
N VAL A 108 9.86 -6.94 -2.55
CA VAL A 108 9.30 -5.75 -1.86
C VAL A 108 9.57 -5.76 -0.37
N ALA A 109 9.64 -6.94 0.27
CA ALA A 109 10.03 -7.07 1.67
C ALA A 109 11.48 -6.64 1.90
N GLN A 110 12.42 -7.06 1.04
CA GLN A 110 13.82 -6.62 1.08
C GLN A 110 13.96 -5.12 0.82
N ALA A 111 13.10 -4.55 -0.03
CA ALA A 111 13.02 -3.11 -0.23
C ALA A 111 12.50 -2.38 1.04
N GLY A 112 11.82 -3.08 1.96
CA GLY A 112 11.35 -2.58 3.26
C GLY A 112 9.86 -2.34 3.36
N ALA A 113 9.07 -2.86 2.45
CA ALA A 113 7.63 -2.96 2.66
C ALA A 113 7.36 -3.97 3.78
N THR A 114 6.45 -3.61 4.70
CA THR A 114 6.10 -4.44 5.86
C THR A 114 4.77 -5.17 5.66
N ALA A 115 4.01 -4.77 4.66
CA ALA A 115 2.75 -5.41 4.25
C ALA A 115 2.60 -5.36 2.73
N VAL A 116 1.67 -6.17 2.21
CA VAL A 116 1.33 -6.21 0.79
C VAL A 116 -0.18 -6.24 0.60
N LEU A 117 -0.66 -5.60 -0.46
CA LEU A 117 -2.04 -5.69 -0.92
C LEU A 117 -2.09 -6.48 -2.22
N VAL A 118 -2.72 -7.65 -2.19
CA VAL A 118 -2.80 -8.58 -3.33
C VAL A 118 -4.26 -8.92 -3.62
N GLY A 119 -4.71 -8.64 -4.82
CA GLY A 119 -6.07 -8.98 -5.28
C GLY A 119 -6.05 -9.74 -6.60
N GLU A 120 -5.56 -9.09 -7.64
CA GLU A 120 -5.65 -9.57 -9.03
C GLU A 120 -5.08 -10.98 -9.23
N SER A 121 -3.90 -11.26 -8.72
CA SER A 121 -3.24 -12.57 -8.86
C SER A 121 -3.98 -13.69 -8.12
N LEU A 122 -4.64 -13.39 -7.01
CA LEU A 122 -5.42 -14.37 -6.26
C LEU A 122 -6.78 -14.67 -6.93
N VAL A 123 -7.38 -13.67 -7.59
CA VAL A 123 -8.71 -13.81 -8.21
C VAL A 123 -8.62 -14.34 -9.64
N LYS A 124 -7.58 -13.99 -10.40
CA LYS A 124 -7.40 -14.41 -11.80
C LYS A 124 -6.95 -15.86 -11.97
N HIS A 125 -6.28 -16.43 -10.98
CA HIS A 125 -5.90 -17.84 -11.05
C HIS A 125 -7.15 -18.71 -11.02
N LYS A 126 -7.39 -19.46 -12.10
CA LYS A 126 -8.40 -20.53 -12.20
C LYS A 126 -8.11 -21.73 -11.26
N GLN A 127 -7.40 -21.48 -10.17
CA GLN A 127 -7.15 -22.52 -9.17
C GLN A 127 -8.40 -22.68 -8.30
N PRO A 128 -8.86 -23.90 -8.07
CA PRO A 128 -10.11 -24.14 -7.34
C PRO A 128 -9.99 -23.82 -5.84
N ASP A 129 -8.80 -23.44 -5.36
CA ASP A 129 -8.52 -23.25 -3.94
C ASP A 129 -7.72 -21.97 -3.68
N LEU A 130 -8.42 -20.94 -3.20
CA LEU A 130 -7.81 -19.67 -2.79
C LEU A 130 -6.78 -19.85 -1.67
N GLU A 131 -7.02 -20.81 -0.76
CA GLU A 131 -6.10 -21.10 0.34
C GLU A 131 -4.74 -21.59 -0.18
N GLN A 132 -4.73 -22.47 -1.19
CA GLN A 132 -3.50 -22.92 -1.82
C GLN A 132 -2.78 -21.79 -2.56
N ALA A 133 -3.51 -20.90 -3.23
CA ALA A 133 -2.93 -19.73 -3.90
C ALA A 133 -2.24 -18.81 -2.90
N VAL A 134 -2.87 -18.55 -1.75
CA VAL A 134 -2.27 -17.74 -0.67
C VAL A 134 -1.05 -18.45 -0.07
N LYS A 135 -1.14 -19.76 0.23
CA LYS A 135 0.01 -20.54 0.75
C LYS A 135 1.18 -20.53 -0.23
N HIS A 136 0.91 -20.68 -1.53
CA HIS A 136 1.95 -20.60 -2.55
C HIS A 136 2.60 -19.21 -2.57
N LEU A 137 1.80 -18.16 -2.57
CA LEU A 137 2.30 -16.78 -2.58
C LEU A 137 3.17 -16.49 -1.35
N LEU A 138 2.81 -17.02 -0.19
CA LEU A 138 3.52 -16.85 1.08
C LEU A 138 4.71 -17.81 1.26
N SER A 139 4.94 -18.77 0.36
CA SER A 139 6.06 -19.71 0.42
C SER A 139 7.38 -19.01 0.03
N ILE A 140 7.77 -18.03 0.83
CA ILE A 140 9.05 -17.31 0.68
C ILE A 140 10.16 -18.31 1.04
N GLN A 141 11.07 -18.56 0.09
CA GLN A 141 12.31 -19.25 0.40
C GLN A 141 13.20 -18.30 1.22
N ALA A 142 13.49 -18.72 2.44
CA ALA A 142 14.40 -18.03 3.34
C ALA A 142 15.84 -18.08 2.80
#